data_73f14ae3ec76e6a6379d4e0d5616e183
#
_entry.id   73f14ae3ec76e6a6379d4e0d5616e183
#
_cell.length_a   1.000
_cell.length_b   1.000
_cell.length_c   1.000
_cell.angle_alpha   90.00
_cell.angle_beta   90.00
_cell.angle_gamma   90.00
#
_symmetry.space_group_name_H-M   'P 1'
#
loop_
_entity.id
_entity.type
_entity.pdbx_description
1 polymer ?
#
loop_
_entity_poly.entity_id
_entity_poly.type
_entity_poly.pdbx_seq_one_letter_code
_entity_poly.pdbx_strand_id
1 'polypeptide(L)'
;MTDQELAGRVALVTGGGRGIGANIARELADAGARVAASARTLEQVEEVARETAGLAVVADVTDRAAVEAMVDRVESELGPIDLLVANAGRNVREERAWEVEPRDWWNVFEVNVLGVYLCCRAVIPGMLERGRGRIVITGSGAAYLPHSGSTAYPASKAAVWRFGNVLAEQLAGRIPVFVISPGLVKTEMTKRAPDDAPWTPPELAPRLVRTLASGRADALTGRYIHAEHDDVEELIRRADEIREHDLNAIRLQR
;
A
#
# COMPACT_ATOMS: atom_id res chain seq x y z
N MET A 1 -18.33 0.85 -14.75
CA MET A 1 -17.89 -0.16 -13.77
C MET A 1 -19.08 -0.47 -12.88
N THR A 2 -19.37 -1.73 -12.60
CA THR A 2 -20.49 -2.10 -11.71
C THR A 2 -20.10 -1.71 -10.27
N ASP A 3 -21.02 -1.14 -9.51
CA ASP A 3 -20.78 -0.67 -8.14
C ASP A 3 -20.35 -1.78 -7.15
N GLN A 4 -20.34 -3.03 -7.57
CA GLN A 4 -20.07 -4.22 -6.75
C GLN A 4 -18.97 -5.13 -7.35
N GLU A 5 -17.96 -4.55 -8.03
CA GLU A 5 -16.92 -5.35 -8.71
C GLU A 5 -16.03 -6.16 -7.74
N LEU A 6 -15.99 -5.79 -6.45
CA LEU A 6 -15.26 -6.49 -5.40
C LEU A 6 -16.16 -7.29 -4.46
N ALA A 7 -17.43 -7.53 -4.85
CA ALA A 7 -18.36 -8.30 -4.02
C ALA A 7 -17.78 -9.66 -3.60
N GLY A 8 -17.87 -9.95 -2.31
CA GLY A 8 -17.35 -11.19 -1.72
C GLY A 8 -15.83 -11.23 -1.49
N ARG A 9 -15.08 -10.19 -1.87
CA ARG A 9 -13.64 -10.09 -1.58
C ARG A 9 -13.41 -9.57 -0.16
N VAL A 10 -12.35 -10.04 0.49
CA VAL A 10 -11.88 -9.54 1.78
C VAL A 10 -10.61 -8.73 1.57
N ALA A 11 -10.62 -7.48 2.04
CA ALA A 11 -9.49 -6.56 1.95
C ALA A 11 -8.97 -6.19 3.34
N LEU A 12 -7.67 -6.35 3.58
CA LEU A 12 -6.97 -5.84 4.75
C LEU A 12 -6.17 -4.60 4.38
N VAL A 13 -6.47 -3.46 5.02
CA VAL A 13 -5.78 -2.18 4.80
C VAL A 13 -5.03 -1.78 6.06
N THR A 14 -3.70 -1.84 6.03
CA THR A 14 -2.86 -1.37 7.15
C THR A 14 -2.65 0.15 7.08
N GLY A 15 -2.58 0.81 8.24
CA GLY A 15 -2.65 2.27 8.30
C GLY A 15 -4.02 2.80 7.81
N GLY A 16 -5.07 1.96 7.92
CA GLY A 16 -6.43 2.22 7.44
C GLY A 16 -7.25 3.18 8.29
N GLY A 17 -6.75 3.64 9.43
CA GLY A 17 -7.53 4.49 10.35
C GLY A 17 -7.61 5.97 9.95
N ARG A 18 -6.79 6.46 9.02
CA ARG A 18 -6.80 7.87 8.57
C ARG A 18 -6.12 8.06 7.23
N GLY A 19 -6.29 9.27 6.65
CA GLY A 19 -5.60 9.70 5.43
C GLY A 19 -5.82 8.76 4.25
N ILE A 20 -4.77 8.46 3.50
CA ILE A 20 -4.83 7.65 2.28
C ILE A 20 -5.41 6.26 2.57
N GLY A 21 -4.99 5.60 3.66
CA GLY A 21 -5.47 4.27 4.01
C GLY A 21 -6.97 4.22 4.32
N ALA A 22 -7.49 5.22 5.03
CA ALA A 22 -8.93 5.33 5.28
C ALA A 22 -9.73 5.56 3.99
N ASN A 23 -9.22 6.41 3.08
CA ASN A 23 -9.87 6.63 1.78
C ASN A 23 -9.86 5.38 0.91
N ILE A 24 -8.76 4.60 0.93
CA ILE A 24 -8.69 3.30 0.26
C ILE A 24 -9.71 2.33 0.86
N ALA A 25 -9.82 2.26 2.19
CA ALA A 25 -10.78 1.39 2.87
C ALA A 25 -12.22 1.69 2.43
N ARG A 26 -12.61 2.99 2.38
CA ARG A 26 -13.93 3.43 1.92
C ARG A 26 -14.17 3.05 0.46
N GLU A 27 -13.26 3.36 -0.45
CA GLU A 27 -13.39 3.05 -1.88
C GLU A 27 -13.56 1.54 -2.14
N LEU A 28 -12.81 0.70 -1.39
CA LEU A 28 -12.93 -0.76 -1.51
C LEU A 28 -14.28 -1.26 -0.98
N ALA A 29 -14.79 -0.68 0.11
CA ALA A 29 -16.10 -0.99 0.64
C ALA A 29 -17.22 -0.57 -0.31
N ASP A 30 -17.15 0.63 -0.88
CA ASP A 30 -18.08 1.13 -1.90
C ASP A 30 -18.10 0.22 -3.14
N ALA A 31 -16.97 -0.41 -3.47
CA ALA A 31 -16.88 -1.42 -4.52
C ALA A 31 -17.37 -2.82 -4.10
N GLY A 32 -17.88 -3.00 -2.88
CA GLY A 32 -18.49 -4.23 -2.38
C GLY A 32 -17.54 -5.18 -1.63
N ALA A 33 -16.30 -4.77 -1.34
CA ALA A 33 -15.40 -5.58 -0.53
C ALA A 33 -15.78 -5.54 0.96
N ARG A 34 -15.54 -6.65 1.68
CA ARG A 34 -15.51 -6.67 3.14
C ARG A 34 -14.14 -6.17 3.60
N VAL A 35 -14.11 -5.05 4.30
CA VAL A 35 -12.85 -4.35 4.62
C VAL A 35 -12.50 -4.50 6.09
N ALA A 36 -11.24 -4.89 6.36
CA ALA A 36 -10.63 -4.73 7.67
C ALA A 36 -9.68 -3.53 7.63
N ALA A 37 -9.96 -2.51 8.43
CA ALA A 37 -9.08 -1.37 8.64
C ALA A 37 -8.20 -1.62 9.86
N SER A 38 -6.87 -1.58 9.69
CA SER A 38 -5.92 -1.76 10.80
C SER A 38 -5.04 -0.54 11.02
N ALA A 39 -4.89 -0.14 12.27
CA ALA A 39 -3.92 0.86 12.74
C ALA A 39 -3.69 0.69 14.24
N ARG A 40 -2.82 1.54 14.83
CA ARG A 40 -2.51 1.50 16.28
C ARG A 40 -3.55 2.21 17.15
N THR A 41 -4.36 3.09 16.57
CA THR A 41 -5.32 3.93 17.29
C THR A 41 -6.72 3.37 17.11
N LEU A 42 -7.32 2.87 18.20
CA LEU A 42 -8.62 2.20 18.18
C LEU A 42 -9.72 3.11 17.62
N GLU A 43 -9.83 4.33 18.10
CA GLU A 43 -10.89 5.26 17.71
C GLU A 43 -10.90 5.54 16.20
N GLN A 44 -9.70 5.62 15.59
CA GLN A 44 -9.56 5.87 14.16
C GLN A 44 -10.01 4.67 13.29
N VAL A 45 -9.67 3.45 13.71
CA VAL A 45 -10.10 2.26 12.95
C VAL A 45 -11.57 1.94 13.18
N GLU A 46 -12.13 2.23 14.35
CA GLU A 46 -13.57 2.09 14.62
C GLU A 46 -14.42 3.07 13.80
N GLU A 47 -13.93 4.30 13.61
CA GLU A 47 -14.61 5.28 12.76
C GLU A 47 -14.70 4.75 11.32
N VAL A 48 -13.59 4.32 10.74
CA VAL A 48 -13.54 3.77 9.38
C VAL A 48 -14.38 2.48 9.29
N ALA A 49 -14.31 1.59 10.27
CA ALA A 49 -15.09 0.36 10.28
C ALA A 49 -16.61 0.63 10.31
N ARG A 50 -17.07 1.66 11.08
CA ARG A 50 -18.50 2.07 11.07
C ARG A 50 -18.93 2.60 9.70
N GLU A 51 -18.09 3.41 9.03
CA GLU A 51 -18.40 3.98 7.72
C GLU A 51 -18.43 2.92 6.61
N THR A 52 -17.57 1.90 6.71
CA THR A 52 -17.45 0.83 5.72
C THR A 52 -18.26 -0.42 6.04
N ALA A 53 -18.99 -0.43 7.16
CA ALA A 53 -19.61 -1.64 7.74
C ALA A 53 -18.57 -2.81 7.84
N GLY A 54 -17.30 -2.45 8.08
CA GLY A 54 -16.14 -3.33 8.09
C GLY A 54 -15.65 -3.71 9.48
N LEU A 55 -14.42 -4.24 9.55
CA LEU A 55 -13.78 -4.68 10.77
C LEU A 55 -12.69 -3.70 11.23
N ALA A 56 -12.75 -3.28 12.49
CA ALA A 56 -11.69 -2.50 13.15
C ALA A 56 -10.67 -3.44 13.79
N VAL A 57 -9.38 -3.32 13.44
CA VAL A 57 -8.31 -4.13 14.03
C VAL A 57 -7.18 -3.23 14.53
N VAL A 58 -6.89 -3.29 15.83
CA VAL A 58 -5.74 -2.60 16.40
C VAL A 58 -4.51 -3.50 16.27
N ALA A 59 -3.49 -3.01 15.55
CA ALA A 59 -2.20 -3.71 15.46
C ALA A 59 -1.06 -2.73 15.18
N ASP A 60 0.12 -3.02 15.72
CA ASP A 60 1.38 -2.41 15.30
C ASP A 60 2.02 -3.33 14.24
N VAL A 61 2.20 -2.81 13.03
CA VAL A 61 2.79 -3.59 11.92
C VAL A 61 4.26 -3.95 12.15
N THR A 62 4.92 -3.34 13.13
CA THR A 62 6.32 -3.65 13.50
C THR A 62 6.42 -4.84 14.47
N ASP A 63 5.30 -5.25 15.06
CA ASP A 63 5.20 -6.41 15.94
C ASP A 63 4.69 -7.62 15.17
N ARG A 64 5.54 -8.63 15.04
CA ARG A 64 5.20 -9.87 14.33
C ARG A 64 3.98 -10.58 14.92
N ALA A 65 3.89 -10.69 16.25
CA ALA A 65 2.79 -11.40 16.89
C ALA A 65 1.47 -10.63 16.71
N ALA A 66 1.51 -9.28 16.78
CA ALA A 66 0.35 -8.45 16.52
C ALA A 66 -0.13 -8.57 15.05
N VAL A 67 0.81 -8.67 14.09
CA VAL A 67 0.46 -8.87 12.66
C VAL A 67 -0.15 -10.26 12.42
N GLU A 68 0.42 -11.31 13.00
CA GLU A 68 -0.13 -12.68 12.89
C GLU A 68 -1.56 -12.72 13.49
N ALA A 69 -1.75 -12.20 14.70
CA ALA A 69 -3.07 -12.11 15.34
C ALA A 69 -4.08 -11.24 14.55
N MET A 70 -3.62 -10.16 13.91
CA MET A 70 -4.46 -9.34 13.03
C MET A 70 -4.97 -10.14 11.84
N VAL A 71 -4.09 -10.89 11.16
CA VAL A 71 -4.47 -11.72 10.00
C VAL A 71 -5.44 -12.81 10.43
N ASP A 72 -5.15 -13.55 11.50
CA ASP A 72 -6.01 -14.61 12.03
C ASP A 72 -7.41 -14.06 12.37
N ARG A 73 -7.49 -12.89 12.99
CA ARG A 73 -8.75 -12.24 13.33
C ARG A 73 -9.53 -11.86 12.08
N VAL A 74 -8.90 -11.25 11.09
CA VAL A 74 -9.56 -10.87 9.82
C VAL A 74 -10.08 -12.11 9.10
N GLU A 75 -9.28 -13.16 9.00
CA GLU A 75 -9.69 -14.39 8.32
C GLU A 75 -10.81 -15.12 9.07
N SER A 76 -10.86 -15.06 10.41
CA SER A 76 -11.94 -15.67 11.19
C SER A 76 -13.26 -14.90 11.11
N GLU A 77 -13.23 -13.56 11.07
CA GLU A 77 -14.43 -12.71 11.09
C GLU A 77 -14.96 -12.37 9.69
N LEU A 78 -14.05 -12.12 8.73
CA LEU A 78 -14.41 -11.73 7.37
C LEU A 78 -14.17 -12.82 6.33
N GLY A 79 -13.39 -13.84 6.65
CA GLY A 79 -12.96 -14.88 5.72
C GLY A 79 -11.61 -14.59 5.08
N PRO A 80 -11.15 -15.49 4.18
CA PRO A 80 -9.82 -15.44 3.60
C PRO A 80 -9.48 -14.12 2.95
N ILE A 81 -8.30 -13.55 3.26
CA ILE A 81 -7.86 -12.26 2.72
C ILE A 81 -7.54 -12.39 1.23
N ASP A 82 -8.30 -11.69 0.38
CA ASP A 82 -8.09 -11.61 -1.07
C ASP A 82 -7.19 -10.45 -1.49
N LEU A 83 -7.15 -9.38 -0.69
CA LEU A 83 -6.34 -8.19 -0.94
C LEU A 83 -5.64 -7.73 0.33
N LEU A 84 -4.32 -7.59 0.26
CA LEU A 84 -3.54 -6.83 1.23
C LEU A 84 -3.19 -5.46 0.65
N VAL A 85 -3.57 -4.39 1.34
CA VAL A 85 -3.04 -3.05 1.10
C VAL A 85 -2.06 -2.70 2.23
N ALA A 86 -0.77 -2.91 1.98
CA ALA A 86 0.31 -2.59 2.92
C ALA A 86 0.61 -1.08 2.83
N ASN A 87 -0.22 -0.28 3.51
CA ASN A 87 -0.19 1.18 3.42
C ASN A 87 0.38 1.86 4.67
N ALA A 88 0.43 1.20 5.83
CA ALA A 88 1.02 1.79 7.03
C ALA A 88 2.39 2.41 6.74
N GLY A 89 2.58 3.65 7.17
CA GLY A 89 3.83 4.37 6.89
C GLY A 89 4.09 5.47 7.89
N ARG A 90 5.38 5.79 8.04
CA ARG A 90 5.92 6.84 8.90
C ARG A 90 6.99 7.63 8.17
N ASN A 91 7.08 8.91 8.48
CA ASN A 91 8.21 9.76 8.15
C ASN A 91 8.77 10.39 9.43
N VAL A 92 10.03 10.77 9.40
CA VAL A 92 10.68 11.58 10.42
C VAL A 92 11.16 12.87 9.77
N ARG A 93 11.02 13.98 10.49
CA ARG A 93 11.61 15.24 10.05
C ARG A 93 13.11 15.19 10.23
N GLU A 94 13.83 15.56 9.19
CA GLU A 94 15.27 15.75 9.20
C GLU A 94 15.57 17.18 8.74
N GLU A 95 16.49 17.86 9.41
CA GLU A 95 17.13 19.08 8.89
C GLU A 95 18.44 18.70 8.23
N ARG A 96 19.21 17.84 8.90
CA ARG A 96 20.44 17.23 8.36
C ARG A 96 20.53 15.78 8.81
N ALA A 97 20.94 14.91 7.91
CA ALA A 97 20.98 13.46 8.15
C ALA A 97 21.79 13.06 9.39
N TRP A 98 22.87 13.80 9.69
CA TRP A 98 23.75 13.52 10.82
C TRP A 98 23.28 14.10 12.17
N GLU A 99 22.15 14.80 12.20
CA GLU A 99 21.53 15.38 13.39
C GLU A 99 20.31 14.57 13.85
N VAL A 100 19.82 13.65 13.03
CA VAL A 100 18.66 12.81 13.36
C VAL A 100 19.07 11.76 14.39
N GLU A 101 18.25 11.61 15.43
CA GLU A 101 18.44 10.53 16.39
C GLU A 101 18.36 9.17 15.69
N PRO A 102 19.39 8.29 15.81
CA PRO A 102 19.42 7.01 15.09
C PRO A 102 18.18 6.15 15.29
N ARG A 103 17.58 6.18 16.47
CA ARG A 103 16.36 5.45 16.78
C ARG A 103 15.16 5.97 15.96
N ASP A 104 15.02 7.28 15.80
CA ASP A 104 13.95 7.87 15.02
C ASP A 104 14.12 7.60 13.53
N TRP A 105 15.36 7.68 13.04
CA TRP A 105 15.71 7.30 11.67
C TRP A 105 15.35 5.85 11.39
N TRP A 106 15.72 4.92 12.29
CA TRP A 106 15.46 3.49 12.15
C TRP A 106 13.97 3.14 12.26
N ASN A 107 13.23 3.81 13.13
CA ASN A 107 11.78 3.63 13.27
C ASN A 107 11.02 3.83 11.95
N VAL A 108 11.55 4.62 11.00
CA VAL A 108 10.97 4.75 9.66
C VAL A 108 11.09 3.43 8.89
N PHE A 109 12.24 2.76 8.98
CA PHE A 109 12.44 1.45 8.36
C PHE A 109 11.62 0.35 9.02
N GLU A 110 11.50 0.37 10.34
CA GLU A 110 10.66 -0.60 11.06
C GLU A 110 9.21 -0.54 10.57
N VAL A 111 8.63 0.66 10.44
CA VAL A 111 7.25 0.77 9.96
C VAL A 111 7.15 0.53 8.45
N ASN A 112 8.00 1.21 7.66
CA ASN A 112 7.82 1.25 6.20
C ASN A 112 8.33 -0.01 5.50
N VAL A 113 9.30 -0.72 6.05
CA VAL A 113 9.95 -1.89 5.43
C VAL A 113 9.61 -3.17 6.17
N LEU A 114 9.97 -3.26 7.47
CA LEU A 114 9.68 -4.46 8.26
C LEU A 114 8.18 -4.70 8.37
N GLY A 115 7.37 -3.66 8.62
CA GLY A 115 5.92 -3.78 8.69
C GLY A 115 5.30 -4.30 7.39
N VAL A 116 5.75 -3.81 6.23
CA VAL A 116 5.31 -4.32 4.92
C VAL A 116 5.70 -5.80 4.76
N TYR A 117 6.95 -6.15 5.08
CA TYR A 117 7.42 -7.54 5.03
C TYR A 117 6.60 -8.47 5.92
N LEU A 118 6.35 -8.08 7.17
CA LEU A 118 5.60 -8.90 8.12
C LEU A 118 4.15 -9.13 7.66
N CYS A 119 3.48 -8.09 7.14
CA CYS A 119 2.13 -8.22 6.58
C CYS A 119 2.11 -9.15 5.37
N CYS A 120 3.03 -8.98 4.42
CA CYS A 120 3.15 -9.87 3.26
C CYS A 120 3.41 -11.31 3.69
N ARG A 121 4.36 -11.52 4.61
CA ARG A 121 4.72 -12.84 5.15
C ARG A 121 3.52 -13.55 5.78
N ALA A 122 2.64 -12.84 6.46
CA ALA A 122 1.48 -13.40 7.14
C ALA A 122 0.38 -13.84 6.17
N VAL A 123 0.11 -13.08 5.09
CA VAL A 123 -1.01 -13.37 4.17
C VAL A 123 -0.64 -14.29 3.00
N ILE A 124 0.62 -14.28 2.54
CA ILE A 124 1.04 -15.00 1.33
C ILE A 124 0.79 -16.50 1.40
N PRO A 125 1.09 -17.23 2.50
CA PRO A 125 0.85 -18.67 2.55
C PRO A 125 -0.60 -19.04 2.25
N GLY A 126 -1.57 -18.38 2.89
CA GLY A 126 -2.99 -18.60 2.64
C GLY A 126 -3.43 -18.22 1.23
N MET A 127 -2.89 -17.11 0.68
CA MET A 127 -3.16 -16.73 -0.71
C MET A 127 -2.63 -17.78 -1.71
N LEU A 128 -1.42 -18.31 -1.48
CA LEU A 128 -0.82 -19.34 -2.34
C LEU A 128 -1.57 -20.66 -2.28
N GLU A 129 -2.03 -21.09 -1.10
CA GLU A 129 -2.83 -22.29 -0.92
C GLU A 129 -4.14 -22.22 -1.70
N ARG A 130 -4.78 -21.06 -1.72
CA ARG A 130 -6.03 -20.82 -2.46
C ARG A 130 -5.80 -20.50 -3.95
N GLY A 131 -4.55 -20.26 -4.37
CA GLY A 131 -4.22 -19.80 -5.72
C GLY A 131 -4.84 -18.43 -6.06
N ARG A 132 -5.16 -17.62 -5.05
CA ARG A 132 -5.89 -16.36 -5.20
C ARG A 132 -5.47 -15.34 -4.15
N GLY A 133 -5.18 -14.12 -4.60
CA GLY A 133 -4.84 -12.99 -3.76
C GLY A 133 -4.17 -11.89 -4.57
N ARG A 134 -4.06 -10.68 -3.99
CA ARG A 134 -3.32 -9.54 -4.55
C ARG A 134 -2.69 -8.75 -3.42
N ILE A 135 -1.54 -8.15 -3.70
CA ILE A 135 -0.81 -7.31 -2.74
C ILE A 135 -0.56 -5.96 -3.38
N VAL A 136 -1.00 -4.90 -2.72
CA VAL A 136 -0.70 -3.51 -3.07
C VAL A 136 0.14 -2.91 -1.96
N ILE A 137 1.32 -2.42 -2.31
CA ILE A 137 2.28 -1.81 -1.39
C ILE A 137 2.32 -0.31 -1.66
N THR A 138 2.12 0.51 -0.64
CA THR A 138 2.23 1.96 -0.76
C THR A 138 3.71 2.39 -0.78
N GLY A 139 4.20 2.64 -1.97
CA GLY A 139 5.48 3.27 -2.25
C GLY A 139 5.44 4.80 -2.09
N SER A 140 6.26 5.50 -2.85
CA SER A 140 6.28 6.96 -2.96
C SER A 140 7.20 7.39 -4.11
N GLY A 141 6.91 8.49 -4.79
CA GLY A 141 7.83 9.17 -5.71
C GLY A 141 9.17 9.54 -5.06
N ALA A 142 9.19 9.73 -3.73
CA ALA A 142 10.43 9.97 -2.99
C ALA A 142 11.49 8.86 -3.16
N ALA A 143 11.10 7.67 -3.61
CA ALA A 143 12.04 6.57 -3.88
C ALA A 143 13.05 6.87 -5.00
N TYR A 144 12.71 7.77 -5.93
CA TYR A 144 13.52 8.08 -7.12
C TYR A 144 13.57 9.57 -7.48
N LEU A 145 12.65 10.37 -6.98
CA LEU A 145 12.65 11.81 -7.23
C LEU A 145 13.76 12.51 -6.44
N PRO A 146 14.44 13.51 -7.00
CA PRO A 146 15.39 14.33 -6.27
C PRO A 146 14.70 15.19 -5.22
N HIS A 147 15.48 15.69 -4.26
CA HIS A 147 15.05 16.66 -3.26
C HIS A 147 13.98 16.16 -2.27
N SER A 148 14.38 15.26 -1.39
CA SER A 148 13.61 14.92 -0.19
C SER A 148 14.15 15.68 1.02
N GLY A 149 13.26 16.12 1.92
CA GLY A 149 13.62 16.71 3.21
C GLY A 149 13.99 15.69 4.29
N SER A 150 14.23 14.44 3.92
CA SER A 150 14.54 13.33 4.82
C SER A 150 15.38 12.28 4.10
N THR A 151 16.29 11.61 4.79
CA THR A 151 17.07 10.49 4.25
C THR A 151 16.42 9.14 4.55
N ALA A 152 15.77 8.99 5.70
CA ALA A 152 15.13 7.76 6.12
C ALA A 152 13.94 7.38 5.22
N TYR A 153 13.04 8.33 4.96
CA TYR A 153 11.81 8.05 4.23
C TYR A 153 12.06 7.64 2.77
N PRO A 154 12.83 8.40 1.95
CA PRO A 154 13.15 8.00 0.58
C PRO A 154 13.87 6.66 0.51
N ALA A 155 14.86 6.44 1.39
CA ALA A 155 15.60 5.18 1.43
C ALA A 155 14.66 4.00 1.76
N SER A 156 13.73 4.17 2.73
CA SER A 156 12.74 3.15 3.06
C SER A 156 11.78 2.88 1.90
N LYS A 157 11.36 3.91 1.16
CA LYS A 157 10.45 3.75 0.01
C LYS A 157 11.15 3.15 -1.22
N ALA A 158 12.44 3.40 -1.41
CA ALA A 158 13.26 2.69 -2.40
C ALA A 158 13.41 1.20 -2.03
N ALA A 159 13.66 0.90 -0.75
CA ALA A 159 13.72 -0.48 -0.25
C ALA A 159 12.40 -1.23 -0.47
N VAL A 160 11.28 -0.60 -0.14
CA VAL A 160 9.93 -1.19 -0.31
C VAL A 160 9.61 -1.43 -1.78
N TRP A 161 9.98 -0.49 -2.66
CA TRP A 161 9.80 -0.70 -4.09
C TRP A 161 10.59 -1.94 -4.57
N ARG A 162 11.89 -2.04 -4.21
CA ARG A 162 12.70 -3.19 -4.62
C ARG A 162 12.19 -4.49 -4.01
N PHE A 163 11.75 -4.46 -2.76
CA PHE A 163 11.09 -5.60 -2.11
C PHE A 163 9.87 -6.08 -2.91
N GLY A 164 8.94 -5.18 -3.25
CA GLY A 164 7.74 -5.52 -4.00
C GLY A 164 8.03 -6.08 -5.39
N ASN A 165 9.03 -5.50 -6.09
CA ASN A 165 9.47 -5.98 -7.40
C ASN A 165 10.03 -7.42 -7.32
N VAL A 166 10.93 -7.71 -6.37
CA VAL A 166 11.49 -9.07 -6.19
C VAL A 166 10.42 -10.05 -5.70
N LEU A 167 9.51 -9.61 -4.82
CA LEU A 167 8.41 -10.46 -4.34
C LEU A 167 7.49 -10.89 -5.50
N ALA A 168 7.20 -9.98 -6.44
CA ALA A 168 6.43 -10.31 -7.63
C ALA A 168 7.12 -11.39 -8.48
N GLU A 169 8.45 -11.30 -8.65
CA GLU A 169 9.25 -12.33 -9.34
C GLU A 169 9.17 -13.69 -8.62
N GLN A 170 9.31 -13.72 -7.29
CA GLN A 170 9.24 -14.94 -6.48
C GLN A 170 7.85 -15.60 -6.52
N LEU A 171 6.79 -14.80 -6.60
CA LEU A 171 5.42 -15.30 -6.68
C LEU A 171 5.04 -15.74 -8.11
N ALA A 172 5.86 -15.44 -9.10
CA ALA A 172 5.75 -15.92 -10.49
C ALA A 172 4.33 -15.75 -11.09
N GLY A 173 3.70 -14.61 -10.83
CA GLY A 173 2.36 -14.29 -11.33
C GLY A 173 1.19 -14.99 -10.63
N ARG A 174 1.47 -15.90 -9.67
CA ARG A 174 0.39 -16.57 -8.91
C ARG A 174 -0.37 -15.61 -8.01
N ILE A 175 0.35 -14.67 -7.40
CA ILE A 175 -0.19 -13.59 -6.57
C ILE A 175 0.40 -12.28 -7.09
N PRO A 176 -0.39 -11.46 -7.80
CA PRO A 176 0.06 -10.16 -8.28
C PRO A 176 0.47 -9.23 -7.15
N VAL A 177 1.60 -8.54 -7.33
CA VAL A 177 2.15 -7.55 -6.40
C VAL A 177 2.37 -6.24 -7.13
N PHE A 178 1.84 -5.16 -6.57
CA PHE A 178 1.97 -3.82 -7.13
C PHE A 178 2.60 -2.89 -6.11
N VAL A 179 3.43 -1.96 -6.58
CA VAL A 179 3.91 -0.85 -5.75
C VAL A 179 3.35 0.44 -6.32
N ILE A 180 2.60 1.19 -5.51
CA ILE A 180 1.95 2.42 -5.97
C ILE A 180 2.56 3.66 -5.32
N SER A 181 2.55 4.79 -6.04
CA SER A 181 2.73 6.12 -5.45
C SER A 181 1.37 6.82 -5.38
N PRO A 182 0.92 7.20 -4.19
CA PRO A 182 -0.33 7.97 -4.05
C PRO A 182 -0.26 9.40 -4.57
N GLY A 183 0.96 9.92 -4.84
CA GLY A 183 1.18 11.35 -5.04
C GLY A 183 1.31 12.12 -3.72
N LEU A 184 1.32 13.45 -3.81
CA LEU A 184 1.37 14.36 -2.65
C LEU A 184 -0.05 14.68 -2.16
N VAL A 185 -0.59 13.82 -1.32
CA VAL A 185 -1.96 13.95 -0.77
C VAL A 185 -1.93 14.71 0.57
N LYS A 186 -2.92 15.60 0.81
CA LYS A 186 -3.08 16.29 2.10
C LYS A 186 -3.44 15.28 3.19
N THR A 187 -2.54 15.10 4.16
CA THR A 187 -2.66 14.19 5.30
C THR A 187 -1.94 14.76 6.51
N GLU A 188 -2.06 14.12 7.66
CA GLU A 188 -1.26 14.48 8.83
C GLU A 188 0.25 14.40 8.59
N MET A 189 0.71 13.47 7.74
CA MET A 189 2.12 13.32 7.37
C MET A 189 2.64 14.51 6.54
N THR A 190 1.79 15.09 5.71
CA THR A 190 2.12 16.16 4.75
C THR A 190 1.64 17.54 5.18
N LYS A 191 1.08 17.68 6.38
CA LYS A 191 0.46 18.94 6.89
C LYS A 191 1.36 20.18 6.91
N ARG A 192 2.67 19.97 6.77
CA ARG A 192 3.67 21.06 6.75
C ARG A 192 4.11 21.46 5.34
N ALA A 193 3.64 20.75 4.32
CA ALA A 193 3.89 21.18 2.95
C ALA A 193 3.12 22.48 2.67
N PRO A 194 3.64 23.36 1.82
CA PRO A 194 2.98 24.62 1.47
C PRO A 194 1.57 24.38 0.91
N ASP A 195 0.66 25.32 1.14
CA ASP A 195 -0.72 25.20 0.65
C ASP A 195 -0.80 25.19 -0.88
N ASP A 196 0.13 25.84 -1.56
CA ASP A 196 0.28 25.89 -3.01
C ASP A 196 1.13 24.74 -3.59
N ALA A 197 1.48 23.74 -2.77
CA ALA A 197 2.16 22.54 -3.27
C ALA A 197 1.29 21.81 -4.32
N PRO A 198 1.89 21.08 -5.26
CA PRO A 198 1.16 20.33 -6.28
C PRO A 198 0.41 19.15 -5.65
N TRP A 199 -0.72 19.44 -5.02
CA TRP A 199 -1.52 18.46 -4.30
C TRP A 199 -2.22 17.49 -5.26
N THR A 200 -1.97 16.22 -5.05
CA THR A 200 -2.68 15.14 -5.74
C THR A 200 -4.11 15.01 -5.17
N PRO A 201 -5.14 14.93 -6.01
CA PRO A 201 -6.51 14.65 -5.59
C PRO A 201 -6.59 13.36 -4.74
N PRO A 202 -7.23 13.41 -3.55
CA PRO A 202 -7.19 12.32 -2.58
C PRO A 202 -7.90 11.03 -3.05
N GLU A 203 -8.75 11.11 -4.07
CA GLU A 203 -9.48 9.98 -4.64
C GLU A 203 -8.67 9.16 -5.66
N LEU A 204 -7.55 9.67 -6.19
CA LEU A 204 -6.83 8.99 -7.26
C LEU A 204 -6.18 7.69 -6.78
N ALA A 205 -5.51 7.70 -5.63
CA ALA A 205 -4.90 6.49 -5.09
C ALA A 205 -5.95 5.43 -4.67
N PRO A 206 -7.07 5.76 -4.01
CA PRO A 206 -8.16 4.83 -3.79
C PRO A 206 -8.70 4.17 -5.07
N ARG A 207 -9.00 4.95 -6.12
CA ARG A 207 -9.47 4.45 -7.42
C ARG A 207 -8.45 3.52 -8.09
N LEU A 208 -7.16 3.89 -8.05
CA LEU A 208 -6.09 3.02 -8.53
C LEU A 208 -6.11 1.68 -7.79
N VAL A 209 -6.14 1.69 -6.44
CA VAL A 209 -6.16 0.46 -5.63
C VAL A 209 -7.40 -0.39 -5.96
N ARG A 210 -8.57 0.20 -6.16
CA ARG A 210 -9.77 -0.50 -6.61
C ARG A 210 -9.55 -1.21 -7.96
N THR A 211 -8.97 -0.52 -8.95
CA THR A 211 -8.63 -1.12 -10.26
C THR A 211 -7.66 -2.29 -10.12
N LEU A 212 -6.61 -2.15 -9.28
CA LEU A 212 -5.66 -3.24 -9.01
C LEU A 212 -6.32 -4.42 -8.28
N ALA A 213 -7.24 -4.15 -7.36
CA ALA A 213 -7.99 -5.17 -6.62
C ALA A 213 -8.93 -5.99 -7.51
N SER A 214 -9.50 -5.39 -8.57
CA SER A 214 -10.42 -6.06 -9.49
C SER A 214 -9.80 -7.21 -10.27
N GLY A 215 -8.48 -7.19 -10.46
CA GLY A 215 -7.72 -8.18 -11.24
C GLY A 215 -7.46 -7.78 -12.69
N ARG A 216 -8.03 -6.68 -13.16
CA ARG A 216 -7.84 -6.21 -14.53
C ARG A 216 -6.40 -5.84 -14.86
N ALA A 217 -5.64 -5.47 -13.84
CA ALA A 217 -4.25 -5.02 -13.95
C ALA A 217 -3.21 -6.11 -13.61
N ASP A 218 -3.59 -7.38 -13.46
CA ASP A 218 -2.68 -8.45 -13.00
C ASP A 218 -1.43 -8.61 -13.88
N ALA A 219 -1.53 -8.29 -15.17
CA ALA A 219 -0.39 -8.28 -16.09
C ALA A 219 0.69 -7.23 -15.76
N LEU A 220 0.36 -6.22 -14.93
CA LEU A 220 1.29 -5.19 -14.45
C LEU A 220 1.97 -5.59 -13.12
N THR A 221 1.91 -6.85 -12.70
CA THR A 221 2.59 -7.32 -11.49
C THR A 221 4.08 -6.97 -11.50
N GLY A 222 4.60 -6.52 -10.35
CA GLY A 222 5.98 -6.08 -10.21
C GLY A 222 6.26 -4.66 -10.72
N ARG A 223 5.25 -3.94 -11.21
CA ARG A 223 5.41 -2.57 -11.71
C ARG A 223 5.14 -1.53 -10.63
N TYR A 224 5.74 -0.36 -10.84
CA TYR A 224 5.50 0.85 -10.06
C TYR A 224 4.48 1.70 -10.80
N ILE A 225 3.41 2.09 -10.12
CA ILE A 225 2.30 2.85 -10.73
C ILE A 225 2.04 4.10 -9.90
N HIS A 226 2.07 5.27 -10.54
CA HIS A 226 1.76 6.54 -9.90
C HIS A 226 0.28 6.89 -10.09
N ALA A 227 -0.43 7.17 -9.00
CA ALA A 227 -1.88 7.39 -9.05
C ALA A 227 -2.32 8.61 -9.88
N GLU A 228 -1.45 9.61 -10.04
CA GLU A 228 -1.75 10.84 -10.76
C GLU A 228 -1.12 10.90 -12.15
N HIS A 229 0.09 10.34 -12.31
CA HIS A 229 0.86 10.51 -13.54
C HIS A 229 0.71 9.36 -14.52
N ASP A 230 0.21 8.22 -14.05
CA ASP A 230 -0.03 7.05 -14.89
C ASP A 230 -1.54 6.88 -15.15
N ASP A 231 -1.93 6.74 -16.41
CA ASP A 231 -3.25 6.25 -16.79
C ASP A 231 -3.25 4.72 -16.71
N VAL A 232 -3.85 4.18 -15.64
CA VAL A 232 -3.86 2.73 -15.39
C VAL A 232 -4.54 1.94 -16.52
N GLU A 233 -5.54 2.51 -17.19
CA GLU A 233 -6.21 1.84 -18.31
C GLU A 233 -5.28 1.77 -19.54
N GLU A 234 -4.48 2.78 -19.77
CA GLU A 234 -3.43 2.74 -20.79
C GLU A 234 -2.33 1.74 -20.44
N LEU A 235 -1.87 1.72 -19.18
CA LEU A 235 -0.88 0.74 -18.74
C LEU A 235 -1.38 -0.70 -18.92
N ILE A 236 -2.66 -0.98 -18.64
CA ILE A 236 -3.26 -2.29 -18.85
C ILE A 236 -3.21 -2.67 -20.34
N ARG A 237 -3.56 -1.75 -21.23
CA ARG A 237 -3.49 -1.99 -22.69
C ARG A 237 -2.06 -2.26 -23.19
N ARG A 238 -1.06 -1.64 -22.56
CA ARG A 238 0.35 -1.74 -22.91
C ARG A 238 1.13 -2.73 -22.04
N ALA A 239 0.48 -3.60 -21.30
CA ALA A 239 1.13 -4.46 -20.32
C ALA A 239 2.23 -5.36 -20.92
N ASP A 240 2.06 -5.84 -22.14
CA ASP A 240 3.05 -6.66 -22.84
C ASP A 240 4.31 -5.84 -23.19
N GLU A 241 4.13 -4.64 -23.76
CA GLU A 241 5.22 -3.70 -24.05
C GLU A 241 5.96 -3.29 -22.76
N ILE A 242 5.21 -2.98 -21.68
CA ILE A 242 5.77 -2.61 -20.39
C ILE A 242 6.65 -3.75 -19.83
N ARG A 243 6.22 -4.99 -20.01
CA ARG A 243 6.98 -6.17 -19.58
C ARG A 243 8.21 -6.40 -20.45
N GLU A 244 8.09 -6.31 -21.76
CA GLU A 244 9.15 -6.53 -22.73
C GLU A 244 10.29 -5.51 -22.57
N HIS A 245 9.96 -4.24 -22.37
CA HIS A 245 10.91 -3.14 -22.26
C HIS A 245 11.24 -2.73 -20.81
N ASP A 246 10.75 -3.51 -19.80
CA ASP A 246 10.94 -3.24 -18.36
C ASP A 246 10.54 -1.81 -17.94
N LEU A 247 9.47 -1.27 -18.53
CA LEU A 247 8.94 0.05 -18.20
C LEU A 247 8.24 0.04 -16.83
N ASN A 248 7.92 1.25 -16.31
CA ASN A 248 7.33 1.44 -14.97
C ASN A 248 8.12 0.72 -13.86
N ALA A 249 9.45 0.79 -13.97
CA ALA A 249 10.39 0.22 -13.02
C ALA A 249 11.51 1.22 -12.72
N ILE A 250 11.95 1.28 -11.46
CA ILE A 250 13.10 2.09 -11.08
C ILE A 250 14.37 1.30 -11.44
N ARG A 251 15.14 1.82 -12.39
CA ARG A 251 16.37 1.20 -12.89
C ARG A 251 17.49 2.21 -12.99
N LEU A 252 18.73 1.71 -12.87
CA LEU A 252 19.91 2.50 -13.16
C LEU A 252 20.00 2.72 -14.69
N GLN A 253 20.05 3.98 -15.11
CA GLN A 253 20.35 4.32 -16.51
C GLN A 253 21.87 4.15 -16.75
N ARG A 254 22.24 3.43 -17.81
CA ARG A 254 23.64 3.23 -18.23
C ARG A 254 23.79 3.59 -19.70
#